data_20b823a82a5b6f0e3e8a5f9f0f80293f
#
_entry.id   20b823a82a5b6f0e3e8a5f9f0f80293f
#
_cell.length_a   1.000
_cell.length_b   1.000
_cell.length_c   1.000
_cell.angle_alpha   90.00
_cell.angle_beta   90.00
_cell.angle_gamma   90.00
#
_symmetry.space_group_name_H-M   'P 1'
#
loop_
_entity.id
_entity.type
_entity.pdbx_description
1 polymer ?
#
loop_
_entity_poly.entity_id
_entity_poly.type
_entity_poly.pdbx_seq_one_letter_code
_entity_poly.pdbx_strand_id
1 'polypeptide(L)'
;MNIKELKAEAKKLGLIGYSQLNKEDLEYLIAVSKQEVIEMSKEEFKATLSSCGEVYGYDNEEDWHKLREKRIGGSDVGAILGVNPYKSIIDVYIDKTEGSTFKGNAATHWGHMLEGTVIKEFASKHSELIVYQAPYSIVDNFFIANLDSVLKDKETGDYGVLEIKTTSIWNKKEWEEDTIPQSYYAQVQHYLMLTGYKFAYVAVLIGGQQYKEFKVERNEEDIELIRNKATEFYNENILKLIPPMPDGSDAYMEHLKKKALEIENNEVIELVGFEEKVEMLKKVTKDKKELEKTEKLLKEEIMLEMIRKNTLKAVVEKSKFNILSKKTLNKKKLGEEHPQLLKEYEAYKEKFEEQTKNYLEESKYIMPYLGK
;
A
#
# COMPACT_ATOMS: atom_id res chain seq x y z
N MET A 1 15.98 -40.11 4.99
CA MET A 1 17.39 -39.97 5.45
C MET A 1 17.41 -39.87 6.98
N ASN A 2 18.51 -40.28 7.63
CA ASN A 2 18.68 -40.00 9.04
C ASN A 2 19.19 -38.55 9.25
N ILE A 3 19.10 -38.04 10.49
CA ILE A 3 19.44 -36.63 10.77
C ILE A 3 20.89 -36.25 10.45
N LYS A 4 21.82 -37.23 10.52
CA LYS A 4 23.24 -37.04 10.21
C LYS A 4 23.46 -36.88 8.71
N GLU A 5 22.77 -37.68 7.90
CA GLU A 5 22.78 -37.60 6.43
C GLU A 5 22.15 -36.28 5.96
N LEU A 6 21.05 -35.88 6.56
CA LEU A 6 20.40 -34.60 6.26
C LEU A 6 21.30 -33.39 6.59
N LYS A 7 21.99 -33.43 7.75
CA LYS A 7 22.98 -32.37 8.07
C LYS A 7 24.14 -32.32 7.11
N ALA A 8 24.60 -33.46 6.64
CA ALA A 8 25.65 -33.53 5.61
C ALA A 8 25.17 -32.93 4.28
N GLU A 9 23.94 -33.24 3.88
CA GLU A 9 23.32 -32.71 2.68
C GLU A 9 23.10 -31.19 2.78
N ALA A 10 22.57 -30.70 3.91
CA ALA A 10 22.40 -29.28 4.17
C ALA A 10 23.74 -28.51 4.09
N LYS A 11 24.82 -29.11 4.62
CA LYS A 11 26.17 -28.54 4.51
C LYS A 11 26.64 -28.49 3.06
N LYS A 12 26.40 -29.54 2.26
CA LYS A 12 26.75 -29.60 0.83
C LYS A 12 26.02 -28.53 0.03
N LEU A 13 24.75 -28.24 0.40
CA LEU A 13 23.93 -27.17 -0.20
C LEU A 13 24.27 -25.76 0.32
N GLY A 14 25.24 -25.60 1.22
CA GLY A 14 25.64 -24.30 1.75
C GLY A 14 24.63 -23.66 2.68
N LEU A 15 23.70 -24.42 3.26
CA LEU A 15 22.64 -23.90 4.12
C LEU A 15 23.22 -23.41 5.45
N ILE A 16 22.60 -22.38 6.05
CA ILE A 16 23.02 -21.79 7.32
C ILE A 16 21.98 -22.15 8.39
N GLY A 17 22.42 -22.29 9.65
CA GLY A 17 21.51 -22.55 10.77
C GLY A 17 21.02 -24.00 10.93
N TYR A 18 21.31 -24.88 9.99
CA TYR A 18 20.81 -26.25 9.95
C TYR A 18 21.22 -27.13 11.13
N SER A 19 22.29 -26.78 11.86
CA SER A 19 22.85 -27.58 12.95
C SER A 19 21.93 -27.73 14.16
N GLN A 20 21.01 -26.77 14.36
CA GLN A 20 20.07 -26.72 15.48
C GLN A 20 18.68 -27.29 15.12
N LEU A 21 18.43 -27.60 13.85
CA LEU A 21 17.12 -28.06 13.39
C LEU A 21 16.88 -29.53 13.74
N ASN A 22 15.60 -29.86 14.03
CA ASN A 22 15.14 -31.22 14.12
C ASN A 22 15.10 -31.89 12.74
N LYS A 23 14.69 -33.16 12.67
CA LYS A 23 14.69 -33.93 11.42
C LYS A 23 13.71 -33.36 10.39
N GLU A 24 12.51 -33.01 10.82
CA GLU A 24 11.44 -32.50 9.94
C GLU A 24 11.79 -31.14 9.36
N ASP A 25 12.23 -30.21 10.21
CA ASP A 25 12.67 -28.87 9.78
C ASP A 25 13.87 -28.96 8.84
N LEU A 26 14.75 -29.94 9.02
CA LEU A 26 15.93 -30.12 8.18
C LEU A 26 15.55 -30.74 6.82
N GLU A 27 14.65 -31.71 6.79
CA GLU A 27 14.09 -32.25 5.54
C GLU A 27 13.38 -31.17 4.75
N TYR A 28 12.59 -30.33 5.43
CA TYR A 28 11.93 -29.19 4.84
C TYR A 28 12.91 -28.15 4.27
N LEU A 29 13.91 -27.71 5.05
CA LEU A 29 14.92 -26.75 4.61
C LEU A 29 15.68 -27.24 3.37
N ILE A 30 16.02 -28.53 3.32
CA ILE A 30 16.67 -29.15 2.17
C ILE A 30 15.74 -29.19 0.96
N ALA A 31 14.46 -29.54 1.16
CA ALA A 31 13.46 -29.58 0.09
C ALA A 31 13.30 -28.20 -0.56
N VAL A 32 13.12 -27.16 0.25
CA VAL A 32 13.02 -25.76 -0.23
C VAL A 32 14.26 -25.33 -1.00
N SER A 33 15.46 -25.70 -0.50
CA SER A 33 16.71 -25.30 -1.14
C SER A 33 16.99 -26.00 -2.48
N LYS A 34 16.38 -27.16 -2.70
CA LYS A 34 16.49 -27.93 -3.94
C LYS A 34 15.45 -27.58 -5.00
N GLN A 35 14.49 -26.73 -4.67
CA GLN A 35 13.50 -26.30 -5.66
C GLN A 35 14.19 -25.44 -6.71
N GLU A 36 14.21 -25.95 -7.93
CA GLU A 36 14.68 -25.21 -9.08
C GLU A 36 13.51 -24.33 -9.58
N VAL A 37 13.72 -23.02 -9.53
CA VAL A 37 12.90 -22.08 -10.28
C VAL A 37 13.51 -22.03 -11.68
N ILE A 38 12.74 -22.41 -12.69
CA ILE A 38 13.23 -22.55 -14.07
C ILE A 38 13.14 -21.18 -14.75
N GLU A 39 14.23 -20.71 -15.32
CA GLU A 39 14.20 -19.53 -16.18
C GLU A 39 13.50 -19.87 -17.50
N MET A 40 12.54 -19.03 -17.87
CA MET A 40 11.80 -19.14 -19.13
C MET A 40 12.36 -18.11 -20.11
N SER A 41 12.70 -18.54 -21.32
CA SER A 41 13.11 -17.62 -22.38
C SER A 41 11.93 -16.73 -22.81
N LYS A 42 12.25 -15.62 -23.48
CA LYS A 42 11.24 -14.69 -24.01
C LYS A 42 10.28 -15.35 -24.99
N GLU A 43 10.80 -16.19 -25.85
CA GLU A 43 10.05 -16.94 -26.87
C GLU A 43 9.12 -17.96 -26.21
N GLU A 44 9.59 -18.69 -25.21
CA GLU A 44 8.78 -19.62 -24.44
C GLU A 44 7.68 -18.86 -23.69
N PHE A 45 8.02 -17.77 -23.00
CA PHE A 45 7.04 -16.96 -22.30
C PHE A 45 5.96 -16.42 -23.25
N LYS A 46 6.36 -15.87 -24.40
CA LYS A 46 5.43 -15.41 -25.43
C LYS A 46 4.50 -16.52 -25.93
N ALA A 47 5.01 -17.74 -26.05
CA ALA A 47 4.22 -18.89 -26.49
C ALA A 47 3.17 -19.35 -25.47
N THR A 48 3.29 -18.97 -24.19
CA THR A 48 2.28 -19.30 -23.15
C THR A 48 1.09 -18.34 -23.15
N LEU A 49 1.25 -17.13 -23.71
CA LEU A 49 0.21 -16.11 -23.68
C LEU A 49 -0.93 -16.43 -24.66
N SER A 50 -2.17 -16.32 -24.20
CA SER A 50 -3.37 -16.40 -25.06
C SER A 50 -3.89 -15.01 -25.43
N SER A 51 -3.24 -13.94 -24.97
CA SER A 51 -3.59 -12.56 -25.28
C SER A 51 -2.80 -12.01 -26.48
N CYS A 52 -3.21 -10.84 -26.97
CA CYS A 52 -2.52 -10.13 -28.06
C CYS A 52 -1.35 -9.26 -27.57
N GLY A 53 -0.97 -9.35 -26.28
CA GLY A 53 0.08 -8.52 -25.69
C GLY A 53 1.46 -8.80 -26.29
N GLU A 54 2.26 -7.75 -26.42
CA GLU A 54 3.65 -7.86 -26.81
C GLU A 54 4.54 -8.07 -25.57
N VAL A 55 5.59 -8.92 -25.74
CA VAL A 55 6.53 -9.22 -24.67
C VAL A 55 7.80 -8.37 -24.84
N TYR A 56 8.16 -7.64 -23.79
CA TYR A 56 9.35 -6.81 -23.72
C TYR A 56 10.33 -7.33 -22.67
N GLY A 57 11.59 -7.47 -23.05
CA GLY A 57 12.72 -7.58 -22.14
C GLY A 57 13.29 -6.18 -21.86
N TYR A 58 14.09 -6.06 -20.82
CA TYR A 58 14.83 -4.86 -20.47
C TYR A 58 16.24 -5.22 -19.99
N ASP A 59 17.21 -4.40 -20.35
CA ASP A 59 18.61 -4.66 -20.00
C ASP A 59 18.98 -4.10 -18.62
N ASN A 60 18.15 -3.16 -18.11
CA ASN A 60 18.36 -2.49 -16.83
C ASN A 60 17.04 -1.96 -16.25
N GLU A 61 17.09 -1.53 -14.99
CA GLU A 61 15.95 -1.00 -14.23
C GLU A 61 15.40 0.31 -14.86
N GLU A 62 16.24 1.13 -15.48
CA GLU A 62 15.81 2.40 -16.10
C GLU A 62 14.89 2.13 -17.30
N ASP A 63 15.21 1.15 -18.15
CA ASP A 63 14.39 0.77 -19.30
C ASP A 63 13.05 0.18 -18.85
N TRP A 64 13.04 -0.60 -17.77
CA TRP A 64 11.83 -1.09 -17.14
C TRP A 64 10.96 0.06 -16.61
N HIS A 65 11.54 1.06 -15.94
CA HIS A 65 10.81 2.24 -15.47
C HIS A 65 10.21 3.02 -16.65
N LYS A 66 10.97 3.28 -17.71
CA LYS A 66 10.47 3.96 -18.93
C LYS A 66 9.30 3.22 -19.56
N LEU A 67 9.37 1.88 -19.58
CA LEU A 67 8.29 1.07 -20.13
C LEU A 67 6.99 1.21 -19.30
N ARG A 68 7.10 1.36 -17.98
CA ARG A 68 5.97 1.52 -17.05
C ARG A 68 5.42 2.93 -16.97
N GLU A 69 6.22 3.95 -17.24
CA GLU A 69 5.95 5.35 -16.90
C GLU A 69 4.56 5.82 -17.32
N LYS A 70 4.16 5.54 -18.54
CA LYS A 70 2.87 5.98 -19.11
C LYS A 70 1.84 4.85 -19.22
N ARG A 71 2.08 3.70 -18.60
CA ARG A 71 1.20 2.52 -18.70
C ARG A 71 0.57 2.18 -17.38
N ILE A 72 -0.65 1.67 -17.42
CA ILE A 72 -1.39 1.21 -16.24
C ILE A 72 -0.93 -0.21 -15.93
N GLY A 73 -0.31 -0.38 -14.77
CA GLY A 73 0.13 -1.68 -14.27
C GLY A 73 -0.81 -2.29 -13.23
N GLY A 74 -0.55 -3.55 -12.85
CA GLY A 74 -1.37 -4.26 -11.87
C GLY A 74 -1.50 -3.54 -10.53
N SER A 75 -0.44 -2.88 -10.05
CA SER A 75 -0.48 -2.09 -8.81
C SER A 75 -1.30 -0.79 -8.91
N ASP A 76 -1.61 -0.31 -10.13
CA ASP A 76 -2.38 0.92 -10.35
C ASP A 76 -3.89 0.64 -10.36
N VAL A 77 -4.32 -0.56 -10.81
CA VAL A 77 -5.75 -0.85 -10.98
C VAL A 77 -6.53 -0.83 -9.67
N GLY A 78 -5.93 -1.26 -8.57
CA GLY A 78 -6.56 -1.18 -7.25
C GLY A 78 -6.84 0.27 -6.81
N ALA A 79 -5.96 1.21 -7.16
CA ALA A 79 -6.14 2.63 -6.90
C ALA A 79 -7.21 3.24 -7.82
N ILE A 80 -7.21 2.88 -9.11
CA ILE A 80 -8.24 3.33 -10.08
C ILE A 80 -9.64 2.86 -9.67
N LEU A 81 -9.74 1.64 -9.10
CA LEU A 81 -11.01 1.10 -8.58
C LEU A 81 -11.39 1.63 -7.19
N GLY A 82 -10.53 2.42 -6.54
CA GLY A 82 -10.78 2.95 -5.20
C GLY A 82 -10.68 1.91 -4.07
N VAL A 83 -10.02 0.76 -4.31
CA VAL A 83 -9.88 -0.34 -3.34
C VAL A 83 -8.46 -0.47 -2.77
N ASN A 84 -7.54 0.41 -3.14
CA ASN A 84 -6.19 0.44 -2.59
C ASN A 84 -6.12 1.41 -1.40
N PRO A 85 -5.83 0.95 -0.17
CA PRO A 85 -5.77 1.82 1.01
C PRO A 85 -4.52 2.70 1.07
N TYR A 86 -3.50 2.43 0.22
CA TYR A 86 -2.19 3.10 0.26
C TYR A 86 -1.94 4.03 -0.92
N LYS A 87 -2.75 3.94 -1.97
CA LYS A 87 -2.60 4.72 -3.20
C LYS A 87 -3.98 5.09 -3.72
N SER A 88 -4.18 6.36 -4.04
CA SER A 88 -5.44 6.87 -4.59
C SER A 88 -5.35 7.01 -6.11
N ILE A 89 -6.49 7.28 -6.76
CA ILE A 89 -6.56 7.51 -8.21
C ILE A 89 -5.74 8.75 -8.62
N ILE A 90 -5.65 9.78 -7.75
CA ILE A 90 -4.85 10.97 -8.05
C ILE A 90 -3.34 10.66 -8.03
N ASP A 91 -2.89 9.75 -7.16
CA ASP A 91 -1.48 9.33 -7.16
C ASP A 91 -1.12 8.64 -8.47
N VAL A 92 -2.02 7.78 -9.00
CA VAL A 92 -1.81 7.17 -10.32
C VAL A 92 -1.76 8.23 -11.41
N TYR A 93 -2.66 9.22 -11.37
CA TYR A 93 -2.66 10.32 -12.34
C TYR A 93 -1.33 11.07 -12.33
N ILE A 94 -0.85 11.47 -11.16
CA ILE A 94 0.43 12.19 -11.00
C ILE A 94 1.59 11.34 -11.50
N ASP A 95 1.66 10.08 -11.07
CA ASP A 95 2.72 9.15 -11.50
C ASP A 95 2.80 9.02 -13.04
N LYS A 96 1.65 9.04 -13.73
CA LYS A 96 1.58 8.85 -15.20
C LYS A 96 1.72 10.14 -16.00
N THR A 97 1.49 11.31 -15.42
CA THR A 97 1.52 12.61 -16.11
C THR A 97 2.71 13.48 -15.72
N GLU A 98 3.12 13.44 -14.46
CA GLU A 98 4.20 14.26 -13.92
C GLU A 98 5.45 13.43 -13.57
N GLY A 99 5.33 12.09 -13.57
CA GLY A 99 6.37 11.16 -13.17
C GLY A 99 6.29 10.78 -11.69
N SER A 100 6.68 9.54 -11.37
CA SER A 100 6.66 9.07 -9.98
C SER A 100 7.79 9.67 -9.17
N THR A 101 7.45 10.22 -8.02
CA THR A 101 8.42 10.71 -7.03
C THR A 101 8.80 9.63 -6.00
N PHE A 102 8.13 8.47 -6.05
CA PHE A 102 8.38 7.37 -5.12
C PHE A 102 9.71 6.68 -5.43
N LYS A 103 10.65 6.74 -4.50
CA LYS A 103 12.00 6.14 -4.62
C LYS A 103 12.14 4.81 -3.86
N GLY A 104 11.02 4.20 -3.47
CA GLY A 104 11.02 3.05 -2.60
C GLY A 104 11.14 3.41 -1.11
N ASN A 105 10.91 2.43 -0.27
CA ASN A 105 11.07 2.51 1.18
C ASN A 105 11.58 1.18 1.74
N ALA A 106 11.73 1.08 3.06
CA ALA A 106 12.19 -0.17 3.69
C ALA A 106 11.29 -1.38 3.36
N ALA A 107 9.96 -1.18 3.23
CA ALA A 107 9.04 -2.28 2.89
C ALA A 107 9.26 -2.78 1.46
N THR A 108 9.43 -1.88 0.48
CA THR A 108 9.74 -2.28 -0.90
C THR A 108 11.10 -2.97 -1.02
N HIS A 109 12.11 -2.45 -0.31
CA HIS A 109 13.44 -3.07 -0.28
C HIS A 109 13.38 -4.52 0.23
N TRP A 110 12.76 -4.74 1.40
CA TRP A 110 12.62 -6.08 1.96
C TRP A 110 11.68 -6.97 1.14
N GLY A 111 10.67 -6.39 0.49
CA GLY A 111 9.81 -7.10 -0.47
C GLY A 111 10.65 -7.76 -1.56
N HIS A 112 11.48 -7.01 -2.26
CA HIS A 112 12.39 -7.54 -3.29
C HIS A 112 13.38 -8.56 -2.76
N MET A 113 13.98 -8.29 -1.58
CA MET A 113 14.95 -9.22 -0.99
C MET A 113 14.34 -10.58 -0.60
N LEU A 114 13.08 -10.61 -0.21
CA LEU A 114 12.40 -11.81 0.27
C LEU A 114 11.62 -12.54 -0.84
N GLU A 115 11.34 -11.89 -1.97
CA GLU A 115 10.56 -12.42 -3.08
C GLU A 115 11.03 -13.81 -3.52
N GLY A 116 12.31 -13.96 -3.87
CA GLY A 116 12.87 -15.24 -4.28
C GLY A 116 12.79 -16.33 -3.21
N THR A 117 12.79 -15.96 -1.92
CA THR A 117 12.65 -16.91 -0.82
C THR A 117 11.20 -17.40 -0.72
N VAL A 118 10.23 -16.50 -0.87
CA VAL A 118 8.80 -16.84 -0.84
C VAL A 118 8.41 -17.66 -2.07
N ILE A 119 8.98 -17.38 -3.24
CA ILE A 119 8.79 -18.20 -4.45
C ILE A 119 9.26 -19.66 -4.21
N LYS A 120 10.41 -19.85 -3.60
CA LYS A 120 10.93 -21.19 -3.28
C LYS A 120 10.07 -21.91 -2.24
N GLU A 121 9.59 -21.18 -1.23
CA GLU A 121 8.64 -21.71 -0.25
C GLU A 121 7.35 -22.20 -0.92
N PHE A 122 6.76 -21.38 -1.81
CA PHE A 122 5.60 -21.76 -2.61
C PHE A 122 5.88 -23.02 -3.44
N ALA A 123 6.97 -23.02 -4.21
CA ALA A 123 7.34 -24.14 -5.04
C ALA A 123 7.52 -25.46 -4.26
N SER A 124 8.01 -25.36 -3.01
CA SER A 124 8.21 -26.55 -2.15
C SER A 124 6.90 -27.20 -1.71
N LYS A 125 5.80 -26.44 -1.69
CA LYS A 125 4.47 -26.88 -1.26
C LYS A 125 3.63 -27.41 -2.42
N HIS A 126 3.98 -27.04 -3.66
CA HIS A 126 3.22 -27.30 -4.88
C HIS A 126 3.99 -28.20 -5.85
N SER A 127 4.13 -29.47 -5.51
CA SER A 127 4.80 -30.44 -6.42
C SER A 127 4.05 -30.67 -7.72
N GLU A 128 2.77 -30.37 -7.79
CA GLU A 128 1.90 -30.41 -8.97
C GLU A 128 2.12 -29.26 -9.95
N LEU A 129 2.74 -28.15 -9.49
CA LEU A 129 3.04 -27.01 -10.32
C LEU A 129 4.52 -26.97 -10.74
N ILE A 130 4.79 -26.34 -11.86
CA ILE A 130 6.13 -25.91 -12.26
C ILE A 130 6.16 -24.39 -12.09
N VAL A 131 7.19 -23.86 -11.43
CA VAL A 131 7.38 -22.41 -11.20
C VAL A 131 8.47 -21.92 -12.14
N TYR A 132 8.14 -20.91 -12.93
CA TYR A 132 9.07 -20.26 -13.85
C TYR A 132 9.32 -18.81 -13.47
N GLN A 133 10.54 -18.35 -13.60
CA GLN A 133 10.87 -16.93 -13.69
C GLN A 133 10.83 -16.48 -15.15
N ALA A 134 10.08 -15.40 -15.38
CA ALA A 134 9.95 -14.79 -16.69
C ALA A 134 10.13 -13.26 -16.53
N PRO A 135 11.38 -12.76 -16.52
CA PRO A 135 11.66 -11.34 -16.25
C PRO A 135 11.32 -10.47 -17.45
N TYR A 136 10.08 -10.53 -17.90
CA TYR A 136 9.57 -9.83 -19.07
C TYR A 136 8.31 -9.05 -18.70
N SER A 137 8.10 -7.93 -19.40
CA SER A 137 6.86 -7.19 -19.35
C SER A 137 5.92 -7.60 -20.46
N ILE A 138 4.64 -7.73 -20.17
CA ILE A 138 3.58 -7.88 -21.19
C ILE A 138 2.95 -6.50 -21.37
N VAL A 139 2.87 -6.03 -22.61
CA VAL A 139 2.25 -4.74 -22.95
C VAL A 139 1.12 -4.97 -23.94
N ASP A 140 -0.06 -4.47 -23.61
CA ASP A 140 -1.22 -4.39 -24.48
C ASP A 140 -1.73 -2.95 -24.49
N ASN A 141 -1.44 -2.21 -25.54
CA ASN A 141 -1.72 -0.77 -25.64
C ASN A 141 -1.09 0.02 -24.47
N PHE A 142 -1.93 0.57 -23.60
CA PHE A 142 -1.52 1.31 -22.41
C PHE A 142 -1.53 0.45 -21.12
N PHE A 143 -1.82 -0.83 -21.22
CA PHE A 143 -1.69 -1.77 -20.11
C PHE A 143 -0.31 -2.40 -20.06
N ILE A 144 0.16 -2.69 -18.86
CA ILE A 144 1.41 -3.42 -18.64
C ILE A 144 1.26 -4.41 -17.47
N ALA A 145 1.83 -5.60 -17.64
CA ALA A 145 1.98 -6.56 -16.56
C ALA A 145 3.44 -6.98 -16.38
N ASN A 146 3.86 -7.09 -15.13
CA ASN A 146 5.14 -7.63 -14.70
C ASN A 146 4.82 -8.68 -13.65
N LEU A 147 5.11 -9.93 -13.94
CA LEU A 147 4.77 -11.06 -13.08
C LEU A 147 5.96 -11.42 -12.20
N ASP A 148 5.71 -11.76 -10.93
CA ASP A 148 6.79 -12.26 -10.06
C ASP A 148 7.21 -13.67 -10.49
N SER A 149 6.23 -14.52 -10.88
CA SER A 149 6.50 -15.83 -11.49
C SER A 149 5.32 -16.33 -12.33
N VAL A 150 5.63 -17.26 -13.22
CA VAL A 150 4.65 -18.00 -14.04
C VAL A 150 4.51 -19.42 -13.49
N LEU A 151 3.29 -19.89 -13.37
CA LEU A 151 2.96 -21.24 -12.95
C LEU A 151 2.50 -22.07 -14.14
N LYS A 152 2.81 -23.37 -14.13
CA LYS A 152 2.21 -24.35 -15.05
C LYS A 152 1.73 -25.55 -14.26
N ASP A 153 0.45 -25.84 -14.34
CA ASP A 153 -0.13 -27.07 -13.82
C ASP A 153 0.33 -28.25 -14.67
N LYS A 154 0.89 -29.28 -14.00
CA LYS A 154 1.46 -30.46 -14.68
C LYS A 154 0.40 -31.40 -15.23
N GLU A 155 -0.79 -31.41 -14.62
CA GLU A 155 -1.88 -32.30 -15.00
C GLU A 155 -2.69 -31.71 -16.14
N THR A 156 -3.12 -30.44 -16.01
CA THR A 156 -3.97 -29.79 -17.02
C THR A 156 -3.17 -29.12 -18.12
N GLY A 157 -1.91 -28.76 -17.86
CA GLY A 157 -1.08 -27.94 -18.75
C GLY A 157 -1.43 -26.46 -18.75
N ASP A 158 -2.41 -26.03 -17.93
CA ASP A 158 -2.83 -24.64 -17.80
C ASP A 158 -1.74 -23.77 -17.16
N TYR A 159 -1.67 -22.52 -17.59
CA TYR A 159 -0.77 -21.54 -17.00
C TYR A 159 -1.49 -20.64 -16.00
N GLY A 160 -0.73 -20.20 -15.00
CA GLY A 160 -1.16 -19.29 -13.95
C GLY A 160 -0.09 -18.25 -13.60
N VAL A 161 -0.46 -17.31 -12.74
CA VAL A 161 0.43 -16.26 -12.19
C VAL A 161 0.72 -16.59 -10.74
N LEU A 162 1.96 -16.38 -10.29
CA LEU A 162 2.29 -16.27 -8.86
C LEU A 162 2.67 -14.83 -8.57
N GLU A 163 1.96 -14.23 -7.63
CA GLU A 163 2.22 -12.91 -7.09
C GLU A 163 2.69 -13.03 -5.65
N ILE A 164 3.78 -12.36 -5.32
CA ILE A 164 4.42 -12.41 -4.00
C ILE A 164 4.13 -11.13 -3.23
N LYS A 165 3.76 -11.28 -1.96
CA LYS A 165 3.57 -10.15 -1.06
C LYS A 165 4.33 -10.35 0.25
N THR A 166 4.84 -9.25 0.77
CA THR A 166 5.33 -9.18 2.14
C THR A 166 4.57 -8.10 2.88
N THR A 167 4.17 -8.36 4.11
CA THR A 167 3.43 -7.38 4.92
C THR A 167 3.83 -7.44 6.38
N SER A 168 3.52 -6.37 7.11
CA SER A 168 3.78 -6.31 8.54
C SER A 168 2.79 -7.16 9.33
N ILE A 169 3.15 -7.54 10.57
CA ILE A 169 2.26 -8.27 11.47
C ILE A 169 0.98 -7.49 11.81
N TRP A 170 1.02 -6.16 11.72
CA TRP A 170 -0.12 -5.29 12.00
C TRP A 170 -1.24 -5.41 10.97
N ASN A 171 -0.91 -5.79 9.73
CA ASN A 171 -1.85 -5.98 8.65
C ASN A 171 -2.35 -7.44 8.54
N LYS A 172 -2.02 -8.30 9.52
CA LYS A 172 -2.41 -9.71 9.52
C LYS A 172 -3.91 -9.92 9.31
N LYS A 173 -4.75 -9.06 9.86
CA LYS A 173 -6.21 -9.16 9.77
C LYS A 173 -6.73 -9.06 8.32
N GLU A 174 -6.02 -8.36 7.44
CA GLU A 174 -6.39 -8.23 6.03
C GLU A 174 -6.24 -9.55 5.25
N TRP A 175 -5.57 -10.53 5.85
CA TRP A 175 -5.24 -11.83 5.29
C TRP A 175 -5.87 -12.99 6.08
N GLU A 176 -6.90 -12.71 6.87
CA GLU A 176 -7.69 -13.71 7.60
C GLU A 176 -8.90 -14.13 6.74
N GLU A 177 -9.60 -15.22 7.13
CA GLU A 177 -10.86 -15.68 6.53
C GLU A 177 -10.80 -16.10 5.04
N ASP A 178 -9.67 -16.67 4.59
CA ASP A 178 -9.46 -17.15 3.21
C ASP A 178 -9.69 -16.07 2.12
N THR A 179 -9.50 -14.81 2.47
CA THR A 179 -9.61 -13.67 1.57
C THR A 179 -8.28 -12.96 1.39
N ILE A 180 -8.13 -12.30 0.25
CA ILE A 180 -7.01 -11.40 -0.02
C ILE A 180 -7.50 -9.96 -0.08
N PRO A 181 -6.65 -8.95 0.24
CA PRO A 181 -7.01 -7.56 0.05
C PRO A 181 -7.45 -7.28 -1.39
N GLN A 182 -8.54 -6.51 -1.55
CA GLN A 182 -9.15 -6.22 -2.84
C GLN A 182 -8.19 -5.63 -3.87
N SER A 183 -7.21 -4.84 -3.41
CA SER A 183 -6.18 -4.26 -4.27
C SER A 183 -5.29 -5.33 -4.92
N TYR A 184 -4.96 -6.40 -4.19
CA TYR A 184 -4.16 -7.51 -4.74
C TYR A 184 -5.00 -8.44 -5.60
N TYR A 185 -6.29 -8.62 -5.26
CA TYR A 185 -7.23 -9.32 -6.12
C TYR A 185 -7.33 -8.63 -7.49
N ALA A 186 -7.55 -7.31 -7.51
CA ALA A 186 -7.58 -6.52 -8.73
C ALA A 186 -6.27 -6.62 -9.53
N GLN A 187 -5.12 -6.61 -8.84
CA GLN A 187 -3.81 -6.76 -9.45
C GLN A 187 -3.67 -8.09 -10.19
N VAL A 188 -4.02 -9.21 -9.56
CA VAL A 188 -3.88 -10.52 -10.22
C VAL A 188 -4.91 -10.73 -11.31
N GLN A 189 -6.15 -10.21 -11.21
CA GLN A 189 -7.11 -10.22 -12.30
C GLN A 189 -6.63 -9.40 -13.51
N HIS A 190 -5.94 -8.28 -13.27
CA HIS A 190 -5.27 -7.53 -14.32
C HIS A 190 -4.17 -8.35 -15.02
N TYR A 191 -3.41 -9.13 -14.26
CA TYR A 191 -2.40 -10.02 -14.85
C TYR A 191 -3.05 -11.15 -15.66
N LEU A 192 -4.12 -11.75 -15.14
CA LEU A 192 -4.89 -12.76 -15.86
C LEU A 192 -5.53 -12.18 -17.13
N MET A 193 -5.95 -10.90 -17.11
CA MET A 193 -6.42 -10.18 -18.30
C MET A 193 -5.38 -10.14 -19.40
N LEU A 194 -4.14 -9.77 -19.05
CA LEU A 194 -3.05 -9.55 -20.02
C LEU A 194 -2.37 -10.84 -20.48
N THR A 195 -2.40 -11.88 -19.66
CA THR A 195 -1.81 -13.18 -20.00
C THR A 195 -2.78 -14.13 -20.71
N GLY A 196 -4.07 -14.04 -20.39
CA GLY A 196 -5.07 -15.02 -20.74
C GLY A 196 -4.98 -16.30 -19.90
N TYR A 197 -4.20 -16.32 -18.82
CA TYR A 197 -4.04 -17.47 -17.94
C TYR A 197 -5.31 -17.75 -17.12
N LYS A 198 -5.39 -18.98 -16.60
CA LYS A 198 -6.60 -19.52 -15.98
C LYS A 198 -6.74 -19.20 -14.49
N PHE A 199 -5.62 -19.08 -13.78
CA PHE A 199 -5.58 -18.90 -12.34
C PHE A 199 -4.38 -18.07 -11.91
N ALA A 200 -4.41 -17.61 -10.67
CA ALA A 200 -3.28 -17.02 -9.99
C ALA A 200 -3.16 -17.58 -8.57
N TYR A 201 -1.99 -17.47 -8.00
CA TYR A 201 -1.76 -17.59 -6.56
C TYR A 201 -1.19 -16.26 -6.04
N VAL A 202 -1.67 -15.85 -4.88
CA VAL A 202 -1.05 -14.76 -4.10
C VAL A 202 -0.43 -15.40 -2.87
N ALA A 203 0.90 -15.39 -2.80
CA ALA A 203 1.64 -15.90 -1.65
C ALA A 203 2.15 -14.72 -0.80
N VAL A 204 1.89 -14.75 0.50
CA VAL A 204 2.24 -13.66 1.41
C VAL A 204 3.06 -14.12 2.59
N LEU A 205 4.13 -13.36 2.91
CA LEU A 205 4.90 -13.51 4.13
C LEU A 205 4.55 -12.38 5.10
N ILE A 206 3.85 -12.71 6.19
CA ILE A 206 3.34 -11.77 7.19
C ILE A 206 4.31 -11.69 8.36
N GLY A 207 4.83 -10.49 8.64
CA GLY A 207 5.75 -10.23 9.74
C GLY A 207 7.08 -11.02 9.65
N GLY A 208 7.43 -11.51 8.45
CA GLY A 208 8.64 -12.30 8.21
C GLY A 208 8.60 -13.74 8.76
N GLN A 209 7.46 -14.21 9.26
CA GLN A 209 7.35 -15.52 9.96
C GLN A 209 6.13 -16.34 9.58
N GLN A 210 5.04 -15.71 9.16
CA GLN A 210 3.81 -16.41 8.84
C GLN A 210 3.58 -16.40 7.33
N TYR A 211 3.67 -17.57 6.72
CA TYR A 211 3.37 -17.77 5.31
C TYR A 211 1.90 -18.13 5.13
N LYS A 212 1.27 -17.53 4.12
CA LYS A 212 -0.06 -17.90 3.60
C LYS A 212 -0.06 -17.84 2.08
N GLU A 213 -0.99 -18.53 1.47
CA GLU A 213 -1.21 -18.50 0.03
C GLU A 213 -2.71 -18.60 -0.28
N PHE A 214 -3.11 -18.02 -1.40
CA PHE A 214 -4.51 -17.95 -1.81
C PHE A 214 -4.58 -18.19 -3.32
N LYS A 215 -5.40 -19.16 -3.74
CA LYS A 215 -5.69 -19.38 -5.14
C LYS A 215 -6.78 -18.43 -5.60
N VAL A 216 -6.60 -17.82 -6.75
CA VAL A 216 -7.53 -16.90 -7.40
C VAL A 216 -7.83 -17.44 -8.78
N GLU A 217 -9.09 -17.72 -9.04
CA GLU A 217 -9.54 -18.11 -10.38
C GLU A 217 -9.75 -16.86 -11.23
N ARG A 218 -9.55 -17.01 -12.55
CA ARG A 218 -9.85 -15.97 -13.52
C ARG A 218 -11.35 -15.65 -13.51
N ASN A 219 -11.70 -14.37 -13.41
CA ASN A 219 -13.07 -13.88 -13.41
C ASN A 219 -13.27 -12.86 -14.53
N GLU A 220 -14.06 -13.23 -15.55
CA GLU A 220 -14.25 -12.38 -16.73
C GLU A 220 -15.06 -11.09 -16.43
N GLU A 221 -15.99 -11.13 -15.47
CA GLU A 221 -16.78 -9.96 -15.08
C GLU A 221 -15.90 -8.91 -14.42
N ASP A 222 -15.05 -9.34 -13.50
CA ASP A 222 -14.10 -8.45 -12.81
C ASP A 222 -13.02 -7.94 -13.78
N ILE A 223 -12.55 -8.79 -14.70
CA ILE A 223 -11.61 -8.39 -15.75
C ILE A 223 -12.22 -7.33 -16.66
N GLU A 224 -13.47 -7.47 -17.04
CA GLU A 224 -14.16 -6.47 -17.85
C GLU A 224 -14.33 -5.16 -17.09
N LEU A 225 -14.70 -5.21 -15.81
CA LEU A 225 -14.79 -4.03 -14.94
C LEU A 225 -13.43 -3.29 -14.87
N ILE A 226 -12.35 -4.03 -14.61
CA ILE A 226 -10.97 -3.48 -14.56
C ILE A 226 -10.64 -2.82 -15.89
N ARG A 227 -10.85 -3.52 -17.01
CA ARG A 227 -10.58 -3.01 -18.36
C ARG A 227 -11.32 -1.71 -18.63
N ASN A 228 -12.62 -1.68 -18.35
CA ASN A 228 -13.47 -0.53 -18.62
C ASN A 228 -13.07 0.67 -17.77
N LYS A 229 -12.87 0.49 -16.45
CA LYS A 229 -12.48 1.56 -15.53
C LYS A 229 -11.09 2.11 -15.83
N ALA A 230 -10.13 1.24 -16.10
CA ALA A 230 -8.78 1.67 -16.45
C ALA A 230 -8.74 2.36 -17.82
N THR A 231 -9.55 1.91 -18.80
CA THR A 231 -9.68 2.56 -20.11
C THR A 231 -10.34 3.93 -20.00
N GLU A 232 -11.41 4.05 -19.22
CA GLU A 232 -12.06 5.34 -18.91
C GLU A 232 -11.04 6.32 -18.31
N PHE A 233 -10.34 5.89 -17.25
CA PHE A 233 -9.31 6.69 -16.58
C PHE A 233 -8.19 7.11 -17.54
N TYR A 234 -7.68 6.19 -18.35
CA TYR A 234 -6.62 6.50 -19.30
C TYR A 234 -7.06 7.55 -20.33
N ASN A 235 -8.23 7.36 -20.94
CA ASN A 235 -8.72 8.24 -21.99
C ASN A 235 -9.18 9.62 -21.46
N GLU A 236 -9.88 9.64 -20.32
CA GLU A 236 -10.48 10.87 -19.80
C GLU A 236 -9.50 11.68 -18.93
N ASN A 237 -8.55 11.02 -18.27
CA ASN A 237 -7.65 11.69 -17.35
C ASN A 237 -6.22 11.76 -17.90
N ILE A 238 -5.61 10.61 -18.26
CA ILE A 238 -4.19 10.62 -18.68
C ILE A 238 -4.00 11.29 -20.03
N LEU A 239 -4.74 10.90 -21.07
CA LEU A 239 -4.57 11.47 -22.41
C LEU A 239 -4.98 12.95 -22.49
N LYS A 240 -6.02 13.34 -21.74
CA LYS A 240 -6.52 14.72 -21.75
C LYS A 240 -5.80 15.61 -20.75
N LEU A 241 -4.94 15.07 -19.90
CA LEU A 241 -4.28 15.76 -18.78
C LEU A 241 -5.29 16.45 -17.84
N ILE A 242 -6.43 15.79 -17.61
CA ILE A 242 -7.48 16.27 -16.71
C ILE A 242 -7.42 15.40 -15.44
N PRO A 243 -7.15 15.99 -14.26
CA PRO A 243 -7.18 15.23 -13.01
C PRO A 243 -8.52 14.51 -12.81
N PRO A 244 -8.53 13.30 -12.21
CA PRO A 244 -9.76 12.63 -11.85
C PRO A 244 -10.56 13.45 -10.83
N MET A 245 -11.82 13.10 -10.65
CA MET A 245 -12.67 13.76 -9.63
C MET A 245 -12.13 13.49 -8.21
N PRO A 246 -12.28 14.45 -7.28
CA PRO A 246 -11.89 14.26 -5.88
C PRO A 246 -12.54 13.04 -5.25
N ASP A 247 -11.74 12.22 -4.60
CA ASP A 247 -12.13 10.97 -3.93
C ASP A 247 -12.17 11.09 -2.40
N GLY A 248 -11.82 12.27 -1.86
CA GLY A 248 -11.76 12.54 -0.41
C GLY A 248 -10.49 12.03 0.26
N SER A 249 -9.52 11.52 -0.49
CA SER A 249 -8.24 11.05 0.06
C SER A 249 -7.34 12.21 0.50
N ASP A 250 -6.46 11.93 1.47
CA ASP A 250 -5.42 12.88 1.88
C ASP A 250 -4.47 13.20 0.72
N ALA A 251 -4.17 12.23 -0.12
CA ALA A 251 -3.33 12.42 -1.32
C ALA A 251 -3.94 13.43 -2.28
N TYR A 252 -5.26 13.37 -2.52
CA TYR A 252 -5.93 14.34 -3.35
C TYR A 252 -5.89 15.74 -2.73
N MET A 253 -6.11 15.85 -1.43
CA MET A 253 -6.02 17.13 -0.70
C MET A 253 -4.60 17.72 -0.78
N GLU A 254 -3.55 16.91 -0.65
CA GLU A 254 -2.15 17.36 -0.79
C GLU A 254 -1.85 17.83 -2.23
N HIS A 255 -2.37 17.15 -3.24
CA HIS A 255 -2.26 17.60 -4.62
C HIS A 255 -2.92 18.98 -4.82
N LEU A 256 -4.14 19.17 -4.30
CA LEU A 256 -4.82 20.47 -4.38
C LEU A 256 -4.07 21.58 -3.64
N LYS A 257 -3.48 21.31 -2.48
CA LYS A 257 -2.64 22.26 -1.75
C LYS A 257 -1.43 22.69 -2.59
N LYS A 258 -0.74 21.75 -3.23
CA LYS A 258 0.39 22.04 -4.13
C LYS A 258 -0.06 22.92 -5.30
N LYS A 259 -1.16 22.58 -5.97
CA LYS A 259 -1.72 23.39 -7.06
C LYS A 259 -2.18 24.76 -6.60
N ALA A 260 -2.69 24.90 -5.38
CA ALA A 260 -3.07 26.18 -4.79
C ALA A 260 -1.86 27.13 -4.59
N LEU A 261 -0.64 26.59 -4.37
CA LEU A 261 0.57 27.44 -4.27
C LEU A 261 0.90 28.16 -5.58
N GLU A 262 0.51 27.59 -6.72
CA GLU A 262 0.71 28.17 -8.05
C GLU A 262 -0.26 29.32 -8.36
N ILE A 263 -1.31 29.53 -7.53
CA ILE A 263 -2.34 30.57 -7.74
C ILE A 263 -1.88 31.90 -7.16
N GLU A 264 -1.74 32.89 -8.02
CA GLU A 264 -1.38 34.27 -7.66
C GLU A 264 -2.61 35.19 -7.58
N ASN A 265 -3.72 34.87 -8.25
CA ASN A 265 -4.92 35.69 -8.28
C ASN A 265 -5.65 35.65 -6.91
N ASN A 266 -5.88 36.84 -6.34
CA ASN A 266 -6.60 37.02 -5.07
C ASN A 266 -8.01 37.64 -5.26
N GLU A 267 -8.52 37.74 -6.48
CA GLU A 267 -9.86 38.26 -6.73
C GLU A 267 -10.93 37.29 -6.23
N VAL A 268 -12.03 37.86 -5.69
CA VAL A 268 -13.18 37.08 -5.29
C VAL A 268 -14.00 36.75 -6.52
N ILE A 269 -14.23 35.45 -6.71
CA ILE A 269 -15.09 34.92 -7.77
C ILE A 269 -16.32 34.24 -7.19
N GLU A 270 -17.40 34.19 -7.93
CA GLU A 270 -18.59 33.42 -7.60
C GLU A 270 -18.47 32.00 -8.19
N LEU A 271 -18.67 30.97 -7.35
CA LEU A 271 -18.71 29.58 -7.77
C LEU A 271 -20.15 29.14 -8.04
N VAL A 272 -20.64 29.39 -9.24
CA VAL A 272 -21.99 28.99 -9.66
C VAL A 272 -22.12 27.46 -9.73
N GLY A 273 -23.22 26.92 -9.21
CA GLY A 273 -23.51 25.47 -9.20
C GLY A 273 -22.90 24.72 -8.01
N PHE A 274 -22.38 25.43 -7.00
CA PHE A 274 -21.84 24.85 -5.76
C PHE A 274 -22.79 24.98 -4.56
N GLU A 275 -24.00 25.51 -4.76
CA GLU A 275 -24.95 25.82 -3.71
C GLU A 275 -25.33 24.57 -2.89
N GLU A 276 -25.67 23.47 -3.55
CA GLU A 276 -26.00 22.22 -2.88
C GLU A 276 -24.84 21.62 -2.11
N LYS A 277 -23.62 21.70 -2.66
CA LYS A 277 -22.40 21.23 -1.98
C LYS A 277 -22.11 22.06 -0.72
N VAL A 278 -22.35 23.36 -0.77
CA VAL A 278 -22.16 24.26 0.37
C VAL A 278 -23.19 23.93 1.46
N GLU A 279 -24.47 23.71 1.11
CA GLU A 279 -25.50 23.32 2.08
C GLU A 279 -25.19 21.95 2.72
N MET A 280 -24.75 20.99 1.92
CA MET A 280 -24.29 19.68 2.45
C MET A 280 -23.11 19.85 3.40
N LEU A 281 -22.12 20.69 3.08
CA LEU A 281 -20.97 20.97 3.92
C LEU A 281 -21.38 21.60 5.25
N LYS A 282 -22.33 22.56 5.23
CA LYS A 282 -22.91 23.17 6.46
C LYS A 282 -23.54 22.09 7.33
N LYS A 283 -24.37 21.21 6.76
CA LYS A 283 -25.02 20.11 7.48
C LYS A 283 -23.98 19.18 8.13
N VAL A 284 -23.03 18.67 7.34
CA VAL A 284 -21.97 17.76 7.84
C VAL A 284 -21.14 18.44 8.97
N THR A 285 -20.83 19.72 8.81
CA THR A 285 -20.09 20.49 9.82
C THR A 285 -20.89 20.62 11.13
N LYS A 286 -22.23 20.80 11.04
CA LYS A 286 -23.10 20.84 12.20
C LYS A 286 -23.18 19.48 12.89
N ASP A 287 -23.41 18.41 12.12
CA ASP A 287 -23.52 17.04 12.63
C ASP A 287 -22.22 16.61 13.33
N LYS A 288 -21.07 16.96 12.74
CA LYS A 288 -19.75 16.74 13.35
C LYS A 288 -19.63 17.40 14.73
N LYS A 289 -20.04 18.66 14.85
CA LYS A 289 -20.01 19.37 16.15
C LYS A 289 -20.92 18.73 17.20
N GLU A 290 -22.07 18.19 16.80
CA GLU A 290 -22.98 17.47 17.69
C GLU A 290 -22.38 16.13 18.15
N LEU A 291 -21.73 15.40 17.24
CA LEU A 291 -21.00 14.16 17.56
C LEU A 291 -19.82 14.43 18.49
N GLU A 292 -19.04 15.49 18.25
CA GLU A 292 -17.93 15.90 19.13
C GLU A 292 -18.42 16.24 20.56
N LYS A 293 -19.60 16.87 20.71
CA LYS A 293 -20.20 17.12 22.03
C LYS A 293 -20.61 15.81 22.72
N THR A 294 -21.19 14.88 21.96
CA THR A 294 -21.60 13.58 22.49
C THR A 294 -20.37 12.77 22.90
N GLU A 295 -19.33 12.73 22.08
CA GLU A 295 -18.06 12.08 22.42
C GLU A 295 -17.45 12.67 23.72
N LYS A 296 -17.47 13.99 23.84
CA LYS A 296 -16.98 14.69 25.06
C LYS A 296 -17.77 14.28 26.30
N LEU A 297 -19.10 14.28 26.20
CA LEU A 297 -19.96 13.86 27.30
C LEU A 297 -19.67 12.43 27.75
N LEU A 298 -19.59 11.48 26.81
CA LEU A 298 -19.29 10.09 27.15
C LEU A 298 -17.91 9.93 27.80
N LYS A 299 -16.91 10.68 27.35
CA LYS A 299 -15.57 10.71 27.99
C LYS A 299 -15.63 11.28 29.42
N GLU A 300 -16.42 12.33 29.63
CA GLU A 300 -16.63 12.93 30.97
C GLU A 300 -17.31 11.94 31.92
N GLU A 301 -18.33 11.22 31.48
CA GLU A 301 -19.03 10.19 32.25
C GLU A 301 -18.09 9.04 32.66
N ILE A 302 -17.32 8.51 31.72
CA ILE A 302 -16.32 7.46 31.97
C ILE A 302 -15.27 7.95 32.98
N MET A 303 -14.75 9.17 32.76
CA MET A 303 -13.72 9.74 33.62
C MET A 303 -14.27 9.99 35.04
N LEU A 304 -15.51 10.45 35.17
CA LEU A 304 -16.18 10.67 36.46
C LEU A 304 -16.28 9.36 37.25
N GLU A 305 -16.66 8.27 36.59
CA GLU A 305 -16.75 6.94 37.23
C GLU A 305 -15.36 6.42 37.64
N MET A 306 -14.34 6.64 36.81
CA MET A 306 -12.96 6.30 37.18
C MET A 306 -12.48 7.09 38.41
N ILE A 307 -12.82 8.38 38.51
CA ILE A 307 -12.49 9.22 39.67
C ILE A 307 -13.22 8.70 40.90
N ARG A 308 -14.51 8.36 40.80
CA ARG A 308 -15.30 7.79 41.92
C ARG A 308 -14.69 6.49 42.43
N LYS A 309 -14.13 5.69 41.52
CA LYS A 309 -13.44 4.43 41.85
C LYS A 309 -11.96 4.62 42.20
N ASN A 310 -11.49 5.85 42.27
CA ASN A 310 -10.10 6.22 42.60
C ASN A 310 -9.07 5.45 41.72
N THR A 311 -9.31 5.40 40.42
CA THR A 311 -8.44 4.71 39.47
C THR A 311 -8.07 5.56 38.26
N LEU A 312 -6.81 5.44 37.81
CA LEU A 312 -6.33 6.06 36.60
C LEU A 312 -6.43 5.13 35.36
N LYS A 313 -6.81 3.87 35.55
CA LYS A 313 -6.94 2.88 34.49
C LYS A 313 -8.22 2.09 34.65
N ALA A 314 -8.96 1.92 33.58
CA ALA A 314 -10.19 1.12 33.55
C ALA A 314 -10.26 0.28 32.26
N VAL A 315 -11.02 -0.81 32.33
CA VAL A 315 -11.33 -1.68 31.20
C VAL A 315 -12.83 -1.92 31.18
N VAL A 316 -13.44 -1.75 30.01
CA VAL A 316 -14.83 -2.11 29.74
C VAL A 316 -14.81 -3.01 28.50
N GLU A 317 -15.14 -4.27 28.68
CA GLU A 317 -14.98 -5.32 27.67
C GLU A 317 -13.53 -5.35 27.10
N LYS A 318 -13.35 -5.05 25.80
CA LYS A 318 -12.03 -4.97 25.15
C LYS A 318 -11.43 -3.55 25.13
N SER A 319 -12.18 -2.55 25.60
CA SER A 319 -11.78 -1.13 25.58
C SER A 319 -11.02 -0.76 26.84
N LYS A 320 -9.89 -0.07 26.68
CA LYS A 320 -9.03 0.38 27.78
C LYS A 320 -9.07 1.90 27.89
N PHE A 321 -9.27 2.42 29.08
CA PHE A 321 -9.30 3.84 29.40
C PHE A 321 -8.18 4.19 30.37
N ASN A 322 -7.45 5.29 30.11
CA ASN A 322 -6.38 5.78 30.96
C ASN A 322 -6.54 7.28 31.16
N ILE A 323 -6.47 7.74 32.42
CA ILE A 323 -6.31 9.16 32.73
C ILE A 323 -4.82 9.46 32.71
N LEU A 324 -4.41 10.29 31.74
CA LEU A 324 -3.01 10.66 31.54
C LEU A 324 -2.75 12.08 32.07
N SER A 325 -1.58 12.30 32.67
CA SER A 325 -1.14 13.63 33.05
C SER A 325 -0.26 14.26 31.99
N LYS A 326 -0.51 15.50 31.63
CA LYS A 326 0.35 16.31 30.76
C LYS A 326 0.86 17.51 31.58
N LYS A 327 2.20 17.66 31.62
CA LYS A 327 2.80 18.87 32.20
C LYS A 327 2.89 19.95 31.12
N THR A 328 2.29 21.08 31.36
CA THR A 328 2.38 22.26 30.49
C THR A 328 2.96 23.42 31.28
N LEU A 329 3.80 24.22 30.63
CA LEU A 329 4.39 25.40 31.28
C LEU A 329 3.29 26.43 31.54
N ASN A 330 3.05 26.77 32.80
CA ASN A 330 2.18 27.86 33.18
C ASN A 330 2.94 29.19 33.08
N LYS A 331 2.88 29.83 31.93
CA LYS A 331 3.61 31.07 31.63
C LYS A 331 3.18 32.22 32.57
N LYS A 332 1.89 32.31 32.96
CA LYS A 332 1.41 33.34 33.87
C LYS A 332 2.10 33.19 35.23
N LYS A 333 2.03 32.00 35.81
CA LYS A 333 2.67 31.71 37.11
C LYS A 333 4.21 31.88 37.03
N LEU A 334 4.82 31.43 35.93
CA LEU A 334 6.26 31.62 35.72
C LEU A 334 6.64 33.09 35.63
N GLY A 335 5.84 33.93 34.97
CA GLY A 335 6.05 35.38 34.90
C GLY A 335 5.88 36.11 36.22
N GLU A 336 4.97 35.63 37.11
CA GLU A 336 4.77 36.17 38.45
C GLU A 336 5.92 35.78 39.38
N GLU A 337 6.36 34.52 39.36
CA GLU A 337 7.37 34.01 40.30
C GLU A 337 8.79 34.17 39.78
N HIS A 338 9.03 34.07 38.48
CA HIS A 338 10.36 34.10 37.84
C HIS A 338 10.33 34.91 36.52
N PRO A 339 10.10 36.23 36.57
CA PRO A 339 9.94 37.05 35.34
C PRO A 339 11.17 37.03 34.44
N GLN A 340 12.37 36.92 34.99
CA GLN A 340 13.59 36.85 34.20
C GLN A 340 13.68 35.56 33.39
N LEU A 341 13.33 34.42 34.00
CA LEU A 341 13.32 33.13 33.35
C LEU A 341 12.27 33.05 32.20
N LEU A 342 11.12 33.70 32.37
CA LEU A 342 10.13 33.81 31.30
C LEU A 342 10.66 34.62 30.11
N LYS A 343 11.34 35.75 30.38
CA LYS A 343 11.99 36.56 29.32
C LYS A 343 13.04 35.78 28.56
N GLU A 344 13.88 35.02 29.26
CA GLU A 344 14.93 34.16 28.62
C GLU A 344 14.27 33.06 27.75
N TYR A 345 13.20 32.43 28.22
CA TYR A 345 12.45 31.46 27.45
C TYR A 345 11.81 32.07 26.19
N GLU A 346 11.24 33.26 26.28
CA GLU A 346 10.63 33.95 25.12
C GLU A 346 11.69 34.41 24.13
N ALA A 347 12.80 34.98 24.59
CA ALA A 347 13.93 35.33 23.73
C ALA A 347 14.56 34.11 23.02
N TYR A 348 14.67 32.97 23.72
CA TYR A 348 15.12 31.73 23.10
C TYR A 348 14.16 31.24 22.02
N LYS A 349 12.85 31.32 22.29
CA LYS A 349 11.81 30.93 21.35
C LYS A 349 11.85 31.79 20.09
N GLU A 350 11.95 33.11 20.22
CA GLU A 350 12.08 34.04 19.10
C GLU A 350 13.33 33.75 18.27
N LYS A 351 14.47 33.56 18.93
CA LYS A 351 15.71 33.20 18.26
C LYS A 351 15.62 31.87 17.51
N PHE A 352 14.95 30.88 18.09
CA PHE A 352 14.71 29.58 17.43
C PHE A 352 13.81 29.73 16.22
N GLU A 353 12.71 30.49 16.32
CA GLU A 353 11.79 30.78 15.22
C GLU A 353 12.51 31.52 14.09
N GLU A 354 13.37 32.51 14.41
CA GLU A 354 14.17 33.22 13.41
C GLU A 354 15.18 32.31 12.73
N GLN A 355 15.90 31.46 13.47
CA GLN A 355 16.88 30.52 12.93
C GLN A 355 16.23 29.41 12.07
N THR A 356 14.99 29.06 12.35
CA THR A 356 14.25 28.03 11.63
C THR A 356 13.39 28.57 10.51
N LYS A 357 13.29 29.88 10.34
CA LYS A 357 12.45 30.52 9.31
C LYS A 357 12.67 29.98 7.89
N ASN A 358 13.92 29.68 7.53
CA ASN A 358 14.27 29.15 6.22
C ASN A 358 13.92 27.66 6.04
N TYR A 359 13.47 26.99 7.11
CA TYR A 359 13.03 25.59 7.10
C TYR A 359 11.51 25.46 7.21
N LEU A 360 10.79 26.60 7.18
CA LEU A 360 9.32 26.61 7.17
C LEU A 360 8.85 26.41 5.73
N GLU A 361 7.98 25.41 5.56
CA GLU A 361 7.31 25.18 4.28
C GLU A 361 5.97 25.91 4.27
N GLU A 362 5.70 26.63 3.17
CA GLU A 362 4.40 27.24 2.96
C GLU A 362 3.39 26.18 2.50
N SER A 363 2.20 26.19 3.08
CA SER A 363 1.07 25.40 2.61
C SER A 363 -0.19 26.24 2.53
N LYS A 364 -0.97 26.07 1.46
CA LYS A 364 -2.31 26.65 1.33
C LYS A 364 -3.38 25.61 1.65
N TYR A 365 -4.42 26.03 2.35
CA TYR A 365 -5.54 25.16 2.72
C TYR A 365 -6.86 25.91 2.59
N ILE A 366 -7.94 25.19 2.38
CA ILE A 366 -9.28 25.76 2.38
C ILE A 366 -9.80 25.93 3.80
N MET A 367 -10.24 27.14 4.13
CA MET A 367 -10.95 27.43 5.38
C MET A 367 -12.35 27.96 5.04
N PRO A 368 -13.38 27.10 5.06
CA PRO A 368 -14.72 27.54 4.72
C PRO A 368 -15.30 28.45 5.81
N TYR A 369 -15.73 29.63 5.41
CA TYR A 369 -16.61 30.47 6.23
C TYR A 369 -18.06 30.25 5.77
N LEU A 370 -18.78 29.39 6.49
CA LEU A 370 -20.09 28.88 6.07
C LEU A 370 -21.25 29.83 6.35
N GLY A 371 -20.99 31.06 6.78
CA GLY A 371 -22.03 32.04 7.14
C GLY A 371 -22.94 31.54 8.29
N LYS A 372 -23.76 32.41 8.86
CA LYS A 372 -24.78 32.04 9.85
C LYS A 372 -26.08 31.65 9.18
#